data_e8014ace45a6c4013bfa3fca3efaaede
#
_entry.id   e8014ace45a6c4013bfa3fca3efaaede
#
_cell.length_a   1.000
_cell.length_b   1.000
_cell.length_c   1.000
_cell.angle_alpha   90.00
_cell.angle_beta   90.00
_cell.angle_gamma   90.00
#
_symmetry.space_group_name_H-M   'P 1'
#
loop_
_entity.id
_entity.type
_entity.pdbx_description
1 polymer ?
#
loop_
_entity_poly.entity_id
_entity_poly.type
_entity_poly.pdbx_seq_one_letter_code
_entity_poly.pdbx_strand_id
1 'polypeptide(L)'
;MSDAPLDVAALGEDVPLFEAIRTARAIRRLRPDPVPPELIRKVCEAGTFAPSGGNRQPWSFVAVSEPGRRAWVAERYRAAFRRYAELAAESAKASDYSDAKRRNVRAATYLAEHLHEAPVLLFVAGWKRRGETQHRALFPCIQNVLLACRAVGLGASLTTLHVAFHAEIDAYLGLPPEQPSCAMLPIGWPLGKYGRPPRRPIDESLYWERFDASRARGRT
;
A
#
# COMPACT_ATOMS: atom_id res chain seq x y z
N MET A 1 32.40 -1.32 4.96
CA MET A 1 31.20 -0.83 4.26
C MET A 1 31.45 0.65 4.00
N SER A 2 31.33 1.09 2.76
CA SER A 2 31.66 2.48 2.37
C SER A 2 30.75 3.48 3.09
N ASP A 3 31.35 4.44 3.80
CA ASP A 3 30.69 5.55 4.48
C ASP A 3 30.23 6.68 3.53
N ALA A 4 30.14 6.38 2.23
CA ALA A 4 29.66 7.36 1.27
C ALA A 4 28.16 7.64 1.52
N PRO A 5 27.76 8.90 1.54
CA PRO A 5 26.34 9.26 1.67
C PRO A 5 25.54 8.62 0.55
N LEU A 6 24.34 8.14 0.88
CA LEU A 6 23.42 7.51 -0.08
C LEU A 6 23.05 8.54 -1.16
N ASP A 7 23.39 8.25 -2.43
CA ASP A 7 22.93 9.08 -3.55
C ASP A 7 21.44 8.78 -3.83
N VAL A 8 20.58 9.52 -3.16
CA VAL A 8 19.14 9.39 -3.28
C VAL A 8 18.65 9.74 -4.70
N ALA A 9 19.33 10.66 -5.39
CA ALA A 9 18.92 11.09 -6.73
C ALA A 9 19.06 9.96 -7.76
N ALA A 10 20.16 9.21 -7.72
CA ALA A 10 20.40 8.08 -8.64
C ALA A 10 19.71 6.78 -8.22
N LEU A 11 19.32 6.64 -6.95
CA LEU A 11 18.81 5.38 -6.42
C LEU A 11 17.50 4.95 -7.10
N GLY A 12 17.51 3.77 -7.73
CA GLY A 12 16.35 3.15 -8.38
C GLY A 12 16.08 3.61 -9.82
N GLU A 13 16.87 4.54 -10.35
CA GLU A 13 16.72 5.03 -11.73
C GLU A 13 17.11 3.98 -12.78
N ASP A 14 17.92 3.01 -12.40
CA ASP A 14 18.41 1.92 -13.23
C ASP A 14 17.53 0.66 -13.24
N VAL A 15 16.47 0.63 -12.40
CA VAL A 15 15.58 -0.53 -12.31
C VAL A 15 14.60 -0.54 -13.50
N PRO A 16 14.65 -1.55 -14.38
CA PRO A 16 13.76 -1.63 -15.53
C PRO A 16 12.29 -1.65 -15.09
N LEU A 17 11.42 -0.90 -15.79
CA LEU A 17 10.01 -0.78 -15.47
C LEU A 17 9.31 -2.13 -15.29
N PHE A 18 9.50 -3.06 -16.22
CA PHE A 18 8.86 -4.38 -16.15
C PHE A 18 9.41 -5.25 -15.00
N GLU A 19 10.66 -5.06 -14.59
CA GLU A 19 11.21 -5.72 -13.42
C GLU A 19 10.55 -5.17 -12.15
N ALA A 20 10.43 -3.84 -12.01
CA ALA A 20 9.73 -3.22 -10.91
C ALA A 20 8.27 -3.73 -10.82
N ILE A 21 7.53 -3.71 -11.94
CA ILE A 21 6.14 -4.18 -12.01
C ILE A 21 6.02 -5.66 -11.61
N ARG A 22 6.90 -6.52 -12.12
CA ARG A 22 6.83 -7.98 -11.89
C ARG A 22 7.21 -8.38 -10.47
N THR A 23 8.03 -7.59 -9.80
CA THR A 23 8.58 -7.92 -8.48
C THR A 23 8.01 -7.09 -7.34
N ALA A 24 7.29 -6.00 -7.64
CA ALA A 24 6.52 -5.27 -6.64
C ALA A 24 5.46 -6.18 -6.03
N ARG A 25 5.50 -6.32 -4.72
CA ARG A 25 4.56 -7.12 -3.94
C ARG A 25 4.35 -6.48 -2.57
N ALA A 26 3.26 -6.81 -1.91
CA ALA A 26 3.02 -6.36 -0.54
C ALA A 26 4.09 -6.93 0.41
N ILE A 27 4.99 -6.08 0.87
CA ILE A 27 5.99 -6.37 1.90
C ILE A 27 5.42 -5.90 3.22
N ARG A 28 5.18 -6.83 4.14
CA ARG A 28 4.53 -6.57 5.44
C ARG A 28 5.44 -6.76 6.63
N ARG A 29 6.68 -7.22 6.38
CA ARG A 29 7.74 -7.37 7.39
C ARG A 29 8.83 -6.37 7.06
N LEU A 30 8.92 -5.35 7.88
CA LEU A 30 9.83 -4.23 7.71
C LEU A 30 10.79 -4.17 8.89
N ARG A 31 12.02 -3.74 8.64
CA ARG A 31 12.98 -3.42 9.68
C ARG A 31 12.62 -2.07 10.30
N PRO A 32 12.91 -1.86 11.59
CA PRO A 32 12.65 -0.59 12.27
C PRO A 32 13.67 0.51 11.91
N ASP A 33 14.69 0.18 11.10
CA ASP A 33 15.73 1.13 10.70
C ASP A 33 15.12 2.37 10.03
N PRO A 34 15.60 3.58 10.36
CA PRO A 34 15.07 4.81 9.78
C PRO A 34 15.17 4.82 8.25
N VAL A 35 14.16 5.39 7.61
CA VAL A 35 14.17 5.68 6.17
C VAL A 35 14.47 7.17 6.00
N PRO A 36 15.48 7.56 5.20
CA PRO A 36 15.77 8.96 4.92
C PRO A 36 14.54 9.71 4.39
N PRO A 37 14.20 10.90 4.90
CA PRO A 37 13.07 11.71 4.42
C PRO A 37 13.11 11.96 2.91
N GLU A 38 14.31 12.07 2.34
CA GLU A 38 14.54 12.30 0.91
C GLU A 38 14.04 11.11 0.06
N LEU A 39 14.17 9.87 0.56
CA LEU A 39 13.61 8.69 -0.11
C LEU A 39 12.08 8.70 -0.08
N ILE A 40 11.48 9.12 1.04
CA ILE A 40 10.03 9.27 1.12
C ILE A 40 9.55 10.35 0.16
N ARG A 41 10.26 11.48 0.09
CA ARG A 41 9.99 12.54 -0.88
C ARG A 41 10.06 12.00 -2.32
N LYS A 42 11.14 11.28 -2.68
CA LYS A 42 11.32 10.71 -4.02
C LYS A 42 10.19 9.76 -4.41
N VAL A 43 9.78 8.85 -3.54
CA VAL A 43 8.69 7.91 -3.87
C VAL A 43 7.32 8.61 -3.93
N CYS A 44 7.09 9.65 -3.13
CA CYS A 44 5.88 10.47 -3.24
C CYS A 44 5.86 11.27 -4.55
N GLU A 45 7.01 11.83 -4.95
CA GLU A 45 7.16 12.54 -6.22
C GLU A 45 6.83 11.63 -7.40
N ALA A 46 7.34 10.39 -7.43
CA ALA A 46 6.96 9.41 -8.44
C ALA A 46 5.44 9.18 -8.48
N GLY A 47 4.78 9.22 -7.33
CA GLY A 47 3.31 9.17 -7.23
C GLY A 47 2.61 10.30 -8.01
N THR A 48 3.17 11.49 -8.00
CA THR A 48 2.57 12.67 -8.65
C THR A 48 2.58 12.62 -10.19
N PHE A 49 3.36 11.73 -10.79
CA PHE A 49 3.33 11.48 -12.24
C PHE A 49 2.16 10.60 -12.69
N ALA A 50 1.27 10.23 -11.78
CA ALA A 50 0.05 9.51 -12.13
C ALA A 50 -0.92 10.40 -12.94
N PRO A 51 -1.71 9.84 -13.88
CA PRO A 51 -2.71 10.60 -14.57
C PRO A 51 -3.86 11.02 -13.65
N SER A 52 -4.39 12.22 -13.86
CA SER A 52 -5.58 12.69 -13.19
C SER A 52 -6.48 13.49 -14.16
N GLY A 53 -7.79 13.33 -14.03
CA GLY A 53 -8.74 14.01 -14.91
C GLY A 53 -8.56 15.53 -14.88
N GLY A 54 -8.29 16.12 -16.06
CA GLY A 54 -7.98 17.54 -16.20
C GLY A 54 -6.71 17.99 -15.48
N ASN A 55 -5.78 17.08 -15.25
CA ASN A 55 -4.53 17.31 -14.50
C ASN A 55 -4.74 17.95 -13.13
N ARG A 56 -5.82 17.56 -12.43
CA ARG A 56 -6.20 18.18 -11.14
C ARG A 56 -5.31 17.82 -9.98
N GLN A 57 -4.55 16.72 -10.08
CA GLN A 57 -3.59 16.27 -9.08
C GLN A 57 -4.16 16.28 -7.66
N PRO A 58 -5.23 15.50 -7.39
CA PRO A 58 -6.04 15.61 -6.17
C PRO A 58 -5.39 15.04 -4.92
N TRP A 59 -4.19 14.50 -5.01
CA TRP A 59 -3.50 13.78 -3.95
C TRP A 59 -2.81 14.70 -2.95
N SER A 60 -2.79 14.22 -1.71
CA SER A 60 -1.98 14.74 -0.61
C SER A 60 -1.31 13.57 0.10
N PHE A 61 -0.12 13.80 0.63
CA PHE A 61 0.66 12.80 1.35
C PHE A 61 0.92 13.26 2.76
N VAL A 62 0.64 12.38 3.75
CA VAL A 62 1.02 12.60 5.15
C VAL A 62 1.92 11.46 5.58
N ALA A 63 3.20 11.75 5.78
CA ALA A 63 4.19 10.79 6.25
C ALA A 63 4.32 10.87 7.79
N VAL A 64 3.97 9.80 8.48
CA VAL A 64 4.06 9.69 9.94
C VAL A 64 5.29 8.87 10.27
N SER A 65 6.34 9.52 10.79
CA SER A 65 7.60 8.87 11.20
C SER A 65 7.86 8.94 12.70
N GLU A 66 7.18 9.84 13.43
CA GLU A 66 7.33 9.98 14.88
C GLU A 66 6.78 8.73 15.60
N PRO A 67 7.58 8.10 16.51
CA PRO A 67 7.22 6.82 17.12
C PRO A 67 5.89 6.79 17.87
N GLY A 68 5.58 7.82 18.65
CA GLY A 68 4.32 7.90 19.40
C GLY A 68 3.12 8.02 18.48
N ARG A 69 3.25 8.78 17.38
CA ARG A 69 2.20 8.88 16.36
C ARG A 69 1.98 7.56 15.63
N ARG A 70 3.06 6.85 15.27
CA ARG A 70 2.97 5.52 14.65
C ARG A 70 2.31 4.51 15.59
N ALA A 71 2.67 4.51 16.87
CA ALA A 71 2.07 3.64 17.88
C ALA A 71 0.57 3.90 18.03
N TRP A 72 0.15 5.17 18.06
CA TRP A 72 -1.25 5.57 18.13
C TRP A 72 -2.08 5.06 16.94
N VAL A 73 -1.55 5.19 15.72
CA VAL A 73 -2.18 4.65 14.50
C VAL A 73 -2.22 3.12 14.55
N ALA A 74 -1.13 2.48 14.98
CA ALA A 74 -1.00 1.03 15.02
C ALA A 74 -2.00 0.37 15.98
N GLU A 75 -2.34 1.02 17.08
CA GLU A 75 -3.37 0.55 18.02
C GLU A 75 -4.74 0.44 17.32
N ARG A 76 -5.16 1.47 16.60
CA ARG A 76 -6.43 1.51 15.86
C ARG A 76 -6.43 0.52 14.69
N TYR A 77 -5.32 0.44 13.99
CA TYR A 77 -5.16 -0.54 12.92
C TYR A 77 -5.29 -1.98 13.44
N ARG A 78 -4.69 -2.29 14.58
CA ARG A 78 -4.80 -3.60 15.23
C ARG A 78 -6.23 -3.91 15.66
N ALA A 79 -6.96 -2.93 16.18
CA ALA A 79 -8.38 -3.08 16.52
C ALA A 79 -9.24 -3.36 15.27
N ALA A 80 -9.01 -2.61 14.18
CA ALA A 80 -9.68 -2.84 12.90
C ALA A 80 -9.37 -4.24 12.33
N PHE A 81 -8.10 -4.68 12.43
CA PHE A 81 -7.69 -5.99 11.94
C PHE A 81 -8.36 -7.13 12.73
N ARG A 82 -8.44 -7.04 14.05
CA ARG A 82 -9.14 -8.04 14.88
C ARG A 82 -10.58 -8.20 14.44
N ARG A 83 -11.32 -7.10 14.33
CA ARG A 83 -12.70 -7.12 13.84
C ARG A 83 -12.83 -7.71 12.44
N TYR A 84 -11.93 -7.36 11.52
CA TYR A 84 -11.89 -7.95 10.17
C TYR A 84 -11.62 -9.46 10.22
N ALA A 85 -10.68 -9.92 11.06
CA ALA A 85 -10.33 -11.33 11.21
C ALA A 85 -11.48 -12.16 11.79
N GLU A 86 -12.22 -11.62 12.75
CA GLU A 86 -13.42 -12.24 13.33
C GLU A 86 -14.50 -12.45 12.26
N LEU A 87 -14.86 -11.38 11.52
CA LEU A 87 -15.85 -11.47 10.43
C LEU A 87 -15.40 -12.41 9.31
N ALA A 88 -14.10 -12.43 9.00
CA ALA A 88 -13.57 -13.34 8.00
C ALA A 88 -13.60 -14.80 8.46
N ALA A 89 -13.40 -15.07 9.74
CA ALA A 89 -13.47 -16.41 10.32
C ALA A 89 -14.92 -16.94 10.34
N GLU A 90 -15.90 -16.10 10.64
CA GLU A 90 -17.32 -16.44 10.63
C GLU A 90 -17.82 -16.81 9.22
N SER A 91 -17.28 -16.17 8.18
CA SER A 91 -17.67 -16.37 6.79
C SER A 91 -16.91 -17.48 6.05
N ALA A 92 -15.81 -17.97 6.62
CA ALA A 92 -14.91 -18.90 5.94
C ALA A 92 -15.28 -20.36 6.19
N LYS A 93 -15.43 -21.14 5.11
CA LYS A 93 -15.45 -22.60 5.20
C LYS A 93 -14.00 -23.13 5.29
N ALA A 94 -13.80 -24.22 6.00
CA ALA A 94 -12.47 -24.85 6.18
C ALA A 94 -11.78 -25.19 4.84
N SER A 95 -12.56 -25.47 3.78
CA SER A 95 -12.08 -25.74 2.41
C SER A 95 -11.47 -24.54 1.69
N ASP A 96 -11.72 -23.32 2.17
CA ASP A 96 -11.31 -22.07 1.48
C ASP A 96 -9.87 -21.64 1.74
N TYR A 97 -9.15 -22.36 2.61
CA TYR A 97 -7.81 -21.99 3.04
C TYR A 97 -6.70 -22.72 2.27
N SER A 98 -6.40 -22.25 1.04
CA SER A 98 -5.17 -22.65 0.36
C SER A 98 -3.93 -22.20 1.14
N ASP A 99 -2.78 -22.84 0.90
CA ASP A 99 -1.51 -22.43 1.54
C ASP A 99 -1.12 -20.98 1.24
N ALA A 100 -1.48 -20.50 0.06
CA ALA A 100 -1.27 -19.09 -0.31
C ALA A 100 -2.12 -18.16 0.56
N LYS A 101 -3.39 -18.51 0.80
CA LYS A 101 -4.29 -17.73 1.67
C LYS A 101 -3.78 -17.73 3.11
N ARG A 102 -3.36 -18.91 3.63
CA ARG A 102 -2.75 -19.01 4.96
C ARG A 102 -1.50 -18.14 5.11
N ARG A 103 -0.61 -18.13 4.10
CA ARG A 103 0.58 -17.25 4.10
C ARG A 103 0.20 -15.77 4.12
N ASN A 104 -0.80 -15.39 3.34
CA ASN A 104 -1.29 -14.00 3.31
C ASN A 104 -1.89 -13.56 4.64
N VAL A 105 -2.71 -14.41 5.27
CA VAL A 105 -3.27 -14.16 6.60
C VAL A 105 -2.16 -13.97 7.63
N ARG A 106 -1.18 -14.90 7.71
CA ARG A 106 -0.04 -14.75 8.62
C ARG A 106 0.75 -13.46 8.40
N ALA A 107 0.95 -13.07 7.16
CA ALA A 107 1.65 -11.83 6.85
C ALA A 107 0.83 -10.59 7.23
N ALA A 108 -0.48 -10.62 7.08
CA ALA A 108 -1.38 -9.54 7.49
C ALA A 108 -1.48 -9.42 9.01
N THR A 109 -1.55 -10.56 9.72
CA THR A 109 -1.52 -10.62 11.19
C THR A 109 -0.22 -10.02 11.71
N TYR A 110 0.93 -10.43 11.15
CA TYR A 110 2.22 -9.86 11.53
C TYR A 110 2.24 -8.33 11.37
N LEU A 111 1.76 -7.81 10.23
CA LEU A 111 1.70 -6.36 10.04
C LEU A 111 0.82 -5.70 11.10
N ALA A 112 -0.32 -6.27 11.44
CA ALA A 112 -1.23 -5.67 12.43
C ALA A 112 -0.61 -5.62 13.84
N GLU A 113 0.20 -6.61 14.18
CA GLU A 113 0.90 -6.68 15.46
C GLU A 113 2.12 -5.74 15.52
N HIS A 114 2.84 -5.60 14.40
CA HIS A 114 4.12 -4.89 14.31
C HIS A 114 4.07 -3.60 13.49
N LEU A 115 2.88 -3.05 13.23
CA LEU A 115 2.75 -1.84 12.40
C LEU A 115 3.52 -0.65 12.97
N HIS A 116 3.60 -0.52 14.28
CA HIS A 116 4.34 0.54 14.99
C HIS A 116 5.85 0.50 14.74
N GLU A 117 6.40 -0.65 14.33
CA GLU A 117 7.81 -0.83 14.00
C GLU A 117 8.16 -0.32 12.59
N ALA A 118 7.17 -0.20 11.69
CA ALA A 118 7.40 0.36 10.38
C ALA A 118 7.91 1.80 10.51
N PRO A 119 9.07 2.15 9.94
CA PRO A 119 9.68 3.47 10.16
C PRO A 119 8.84 4.64 9.63
N VAL A 120 8.01 4.40 8.61
CA VAL A 120 7.09 5.41 8.06
C VAL A 120 5.72 4.78 7.77
N LEU A 121 4.67 5.46 8.20
CA LEU A 121 3.30 5.22 7.75
C LEU A 121 2.91 6.36 6.81
N LEU A 122 2.88 6.09 5.50
CA LEU A 122 2.49 7.07 4.50
C LEU A 122 0.99 6.98 4.24
N PHE A 123 0.25 8.03 4.56
CA PHE A 123 -1.15 8.16 4.19
C PHE A 123 -1.26 8.91 2.86
N VAL A 124 -2.05 8.35 1.95
CA VAL A 124 -2.44 9.01 0.70
C VAL A 124 -3.88 9.45 0.85
N ALA A 125 -4.08 10.75 0.82
CA ALA A 125 -5.36 11.40 0.93
C ALA A 125 -5.65 12.21 -0.34
N GLY A 126 -6.87 12.66 -0.51
CA GLY A 126 -7.14 13.54 -1.65
C GLY A 126 -8.54 14.06 -1.72
N TRP A 127 -8.67 15.15 -2.50
CA TRP A 127 -9.94 15.80 -2.73
C TRP A 127 -10.96 14.85 -3.35
N LYS A 128 -12.07 14.65 -2.68
CA LYS A 128 -13.20 13.88 -3.22
C LYS A 128 -14.12 14.79 -4.05
N ARG A 129 -14.73 14.23 -5.08
CA ARG A 129 -15.79 14.88 -5.81
C ARG A 129 -17.12 14.73 -5.06
N ARG A 130 -18.05 15.64 -5.31
CA ARG A 130 -19.40 15.51 -4.77
C ARG A 130 -20.02 14.16 -5.19
N GLY A 131 -20.47 13.39 -4.20
CA GLY A 131 -21.02 12.05 -4.41
C GLY A 131 -20.01 10.90 -4.51
N GLU A 132 -18.70 11.18 -4.41
CA GLU A 132 -17.65 10.16 -4.36
C GLU A 132 -17.14 9.99 -2.92
N THR A 133 -16.80 8.75 -2.55
CA THR A 133 -16.13 8.44 -1.29
C THR A 133 -14.63 8.73 -1.37
N GLN A 134 -14.03 8.55 -2.58
CA GLN A 134 -12.60 8.73 -2.85
C GLN A 134 -12.41 9.21 -4.29
N HIS A 135 -11.34 9.97 -4.54
CA HIS A 135 -10.97 10.33 -5.90
C HIS A 135 -10.22 9.18 -6.59
N ARG A 136 -10.73 8.71 -7.73
CA ARG A 136 -10.18 7.51 -8.42
C ARG A 136 -8.72 7.64 -8.85
N ALA A 137 -8.24 8.86 -9.12
CA ALA A 137 -6.85 9.12 -9.49
C ALA A 137 -5.85 8.81 -8.34
N LEU A 138 -6.31 8.60 -7.10
CA LEU A 138 -5.43 8.24 -6.00
C LEU A 138 -4.81 6.83 -6.18
N PHE A 139 -5.54 5.88 -6.77
CA PHE A 139 -5.01 4.51 -6.95
C PHE A 139 -3.85 4.43 -7.95
N PRO A 140 -3.89 5.08 -9.14
CA PRO A 140 -2.70 5.19 -9.98
C PRO A 140 -1.52 5.86 -9.27
N CYS A 141 -1.76 6.93 -8.51
CA CYS A 141 -0.74 7.59 -7.71
C CYS A 141 -0.12 6.63 -6.68
N ILE A 142 -0.94 5.90 -5.92
CA ILE A 142 -0.48 4.89 -4.95
C ILE A 142 0.34 3.80 -5.64
N GLN A 143 -0.10 3.34 -6.82
CA GLN A 143 0.64 2.31 -7.57
C GLN A 143 2.03 2.80 -7.98
N ASN A 144 2.16 4.06 -8.42
CA ASN A 144 3.46 4.65 -8.73
C ASN A 144 4.35 4.72 -7.48
N VAL A 145 3.81 5.13 -6.32
CA VAL A 145 4.56 5.11 -5.05
C VAL A 145 5.06 3.71 -4.71
N LEU A 146 4.23 2.67 -4.88
CA LEU A 146 4.61 1.29 -4.59
C LEU A 146 5.71 0.78 -5.54
N LEU A 147 5.66 1.14 -6.82
CA LEU A 147 6.70 0.82 -7.80
C LEU A 147 8.01 1.56 -7.49
N ALA A 148 7.93 2.83 -7.14
CA ALA A 148 9.08 3.62 -6.73
C ALA A 148 9.72 3.06 -5.44
N CYS A 149 8.92 2.67 -4.43
CA CYS A 149 9.44 1.97 -3.25
C CYS A 149 10.21 0.72 -3.65
N ARG A 150 9.66 -0.11 -4.57
CA ARG A 150 10.37 -1.31 -5.07
C ARG A 150 11.68 -0.95 -5.78
N ALA A 151 11.69 0.11 -6.58
CA ALA A 151 12.88 0.54 -7.31
C ALA A 151 14.00 1.00 -6.38
N VAL A 152 13.69 1.82 -5.37
CA VAL A 152 14.67 2.32 -4.40
C VAL A 152 15.02 1.32 -3.28
N GLY A 153 14.55 0.07 -3.35
CA GLY A 153 14.88 -0.95 -2.35
C GLY A 153 14.02 -0.92 -1.07
N LEU A 154 12.94 -0.13 -1.03
CA LEU A 154 12.01 -0.08 0.09
C LEU A 154 10.88 -1.10 -0.03
N GLY A 155 10.52 -1.74 1.09
CA GLY A 155 9.31 -2.52 1.21
C GLY A 155 8.11 -1.64 1.50
N ALA A 156 6.98 -1.93 0.85
CA ALA A 156 5.72 -1.27 1.11
C ALA A 156 4.54 -2.22 0.93
N SER A 157 3.40 -1.87 1.52
CA SER A 157 2.13 -2.55 1.26
C SER A 157 0.97 -1.56 1.34
N LEU A 158 0.02 -1.67 0.43
CA LEU A 158 -1.22 -0.90 0.49
C LEU A 158 -2.18 -1.56 1.49
N THR A 159 -2.73 -0.76 2.40
CA THR A 159 -3.82 -1.19 3.28
C THR A 159 -4.87 -0.09 3.42
N THR A 160 -6.13 -0.51 3.60
CA THR A 160 -7.27 0.38 3.80
C THR A 160 -7.99 0.10 5.13
N LEU A 161 -7.43 -0.76 6.00
CA LEU A 161 -8.07 -1.11 7.28
C LEU A 161 -8.21 0.08 8.23
N HIS A 162 -7.36 1.10 8.10
CA HIS A 162 -7.46 2.34 8.86
C HIS A 162 -8.81 3.06 8.66
N VAL A 163 -9.48 2.80 7.54
CA VAL A 163 -10.80 3.39 7.21
C VAL A 163 -11.88 3.01 8.24
N ALA A 164 -11.70 1.91 8.99
CA ALA A 164 -12.58 1.58 10.11
C ALA A 164 -12.56 2.64 11.25
N PHE A 165 -11.49 3.44 11.33
CA PHE A 165 -11.32 4.56 12.27
C PHE A 165 -11.09 5.88 11.51
N HIS A 166 -11.66 6.00 10.34
CA HIS A 166 -11.43 7.06 9.37
C HIS A 166 -11.52 8.48 9.98
N ALA A 167 -12.64 8.83 10.62
CA ALA A 167 -12.83 10.18 11.17
C ALA A 167 -11.79 10.50 12.24
N GLU A 168 -11.45 9.54 13.10
CA GLU A 168 -10.49 9.72 14.19
C GLU A 168 -9.06 9.87 13.65
N ILE A 169 -8.68 9.01 12.70
CA ILE A 169 -7.35 9.05 12.10
C ILE A 169 -7.16 10.30 11.25
N ASP A 170 -8.13 10.65 10.42
CA ASP A 170 -8.04 11.85 9.57
C ASP A 170 -7.96 13.13 10.42
N ALA A 171 -8.75 13.24 11.48
CA ALA A 171 -8.65 14.35 12.42
C ALA A 171 -7.26 14.41 13.09
N TYR A 172 -6.73 13.27 13.52
CA TYR A 172 -5.39 13.18 14.12
C TYR A 172 -4.26 13.57 13.15
N LEU A 173 -4.44 13.28 11.86
CA LEU A 173 -3.51 13.68 10.79
C LEU A 173 -3.71 15.13 10.35
N GLY A 174 -4.75 15.83 10.81
CA GLY A 174 -5.11 17.18 10.39
C GLY A 174 -5.68 17.25 8.98
N LEU A 175 -6.24 16.15 8.48
CA LEU A 175 -6.89 16.12 7.17
C LEU A 175 -8.29 16.73 7.25
N PRO A 176 -8.64 17.65 6.33
CA PRO A 176 -9.98 18.22 6.28
C PRO A 176 -10.99 17.20 5.73
N PRO A 177 -12.29 17.34 6.03
CA PRO A 177 -13.35 16.40 5.59
C PRO A 177 -13.43 16.21 4.07
N GLU A 178 -12.96 17.19 3.32
CA GLU A 178 -12.95 17.17 1.85
C GLU A 178 -11.75 16.38 1.27
N GLN A 179 -10.76 16.06 2.10
CA GLN A 179 -9.56 15.30 1.73
C GLN A 179 -9.36 14.07 2.60
N PRO A 180 -10.28 13.12 2.62
CA PRO A 180 -10.13 11.92 3.42
C PRO A 180 -8.92 11.08 3.00
N SER A 181 -8.33 10.36 3.95
CA SER A 181 -7.32 9.35 3.65
C SER A 181 -7.93 8.18 2.87
N CYS A 182 -7.29 7.81 1.77
CA CYS A 182 -7.71 6.71 0.88
C CYS A 182 -7.01 5.40 1.24
N ALA A 183 -5.71 5.47 1.48
CA ALA A 183 -4.88 4.33 1.79
C ALA A 183 -3.76 4.73 2.74
N MET A 184 -3.29 3.73 3.49
CA MET A 184 -2.07 3.81 4.28
C MET A 184 -1.05 2.83 3.71
N LEU A 185 0.19 3.27 3.56
CA LEU A 185 1.31 2.48 3.11
C LEU A 185 2.36 2.45 4.22
N PRO A 186 2.48 1.36 5.01
CA PRO A 186 3.67 1.12 5.80
C PRO A 186 4.87 0.98 4.88
N ILE A 187 5.90 1.79 5.08
CA ILE A 187 7.13 1.84 4.27
C ILE A 187 8.34 1.66 5.17
N GLY A 188 9.31 0.85 4.73
CA GLY A 188 10.55 0.61 5.45
C GLY A 188 11.47 -0.34 4.69
N TRP A 189 12.62 -0.66 5.26
CA TRP A 189 13.54 -1.64 4.68
C TRP A 189 12.95 -3.05 4.84
N PRO A 190 12.90 -3.87 3.77
CA PRO A 190 12.28 -5.19 3.83
C PRO A 190 13.13 -6.18 4.66
N LEU A 191 12.48 -7.00 5.50
CA LEU A 191 13.12 -8.15 6.15
C LEU A 191 13.29 -9.33 5.19
N GLY A 192 12.53 -9.37 4.11
CA GLY A 192 12.56 -10.43 3.10
C GLY A 192 13.04 -9.92 1.75
N LYS A 193 13.06 -10.84 0.78
CA LYS A 193 13.43 -10.54 -0.59
C LYS A 193 12.19 -10.17 -1.42
N TYR A 194 12.39 -9.33 -2.42
CA TYR A 194 11.43 -9.17 -3.51
C TYR A 194 11.29 -10.49 -4.29
N GLY A 195 10.24 -10.60 -5.06
CA GLY A 195 10.04 -11.76 -5.89
C GLY A 195 8.71 -11.69 -6.62
N ARG A 196 8.59 -12.44 -7.69
CA ARG A 196 7.37 -12.46 -8.51
C ARG A 196 6.22 -13.12 -7.74
N PRO A 197 5.15 -12.40 -7.43
CA PRO A 197 3.95 -13.04 -6.90
C PRO A 197 3.29 -13.90 -7.98
N PRO A 198 2.65 -15.03 -7.62
CA PRO A 198 1.93 -15.83 -8.58
C PRO A 198 0.82 -15.01 -9.22
N ARG A 199 0.63 -15.18 -10.52
CA ARG A 199 -0.44 -14.56 -11.30
C ARG A 199 -1.08 -15.61 -12.19
N ARG A 200 -2.36 -15.44 -12.43
CA ARG A 200 -3.09 -16.24 -13.42
C ARG A 200 -2.62 -15.87 -14.83
N PRO A 201 -2.72 -16.79 -15.80
CA PRO A 201 -2.48 -16.47 -17.20
C PRO A 201 -3.33 -15.29 -17.66
N ILE A 202 -2.76 -14.42 -18.49
CA ILE A 202 -3.48 -13.24 -18.98
C ILE A 202 -4.72 -13.60 -19.80
N ASP A 203 -4.68 -14.74 -20.50
CA ASP A 203 -5.79 -15.22 -21.33
C ASP A 203 -7.07 -15.51 -20.54
N GLU A 204 -6.97 -15.66 -19.20
CA GLU A 204 -8.14 -15.76 -18.33
C GLU A 204 -8.82 -14.40 -18.08
N SER A 205 -8.20 -13.29 -18.48
CA SER A 205 -8.67 -11.93 -18.19
C SER A 205 -8.69 -11.01 -19.42
N LEU A 206 -8.11 -11.44 -20.53
CA LEU A 206 -8.05 -10.69 -21.79
C LEU A 206 -9.14 -11.19 -22.72
N TYR A 207 -10.02 -10.30 -23.14
CA TYR A 207 -11.08 -10.54 -24.11
C TYR A 207 -10.87 -9.57 -25.29
N TRP A 208 -11.06 -10.08 -26.49
CA TRP A 208 -11.00 -9.28 -27.70
C TRP A 208 -12.44 -8.87 -28.11
N GLU A 209 -12.61 -7.65 -28.57
CA GLU A 209 -13.85 -7.05 -29.06
C GLU A 209 -14.94 -6.94 -27.98
N ARG A 210 -15.24 -8.01 -27.25
CA ARG A 210 -16.28 -8.03 -26.22
C ARG A 210 -15.97 -9.02 -25.11
N PHE A 211 -16.56 -8.79 -23.94
CA PHE A 211 -16.48 -9.71 -22.82
C PHE A 211 -17.22 -11.02 -23.15
N ASP A 212 -16.60 -12.14 -22.85
CA ASP A 212 -17.17 -13.48 -23.01
C ASP A 212 -17.49 -14.08 -21.62
N ALA A 213 -18.79 -14.09 -21.28
CA ALA A 213 -19.25 -14.59 -19.99
C ALA A 213 -19.01 -16.11 -19.82
N SER A 214 -18.92 -16.89 -20.90
CA SER A 214 -18.66 -18.33 -20.84
C SER A 214 -17.23 -18.63 -20.35
N ARG A 215 -16.29 -17.71 -20.55
CA ARG A 215 -14.91 -17.78 -20.07
C ARG A 215 -14.70 -17.14 -18.70
N ALA A 216 -15.72 -16.40 -18.22
CA ALA A 216 -15.63 -15.74 -16.93
C ALA A 216 -15.73 -16.79 -15.81
N ARG A 217 -14.70 -16.87 -14.97
CA ARG A 217 -14.81 -17.65 -13.73
C ARG A 217 -15.75 -16.94 -12.77
N GLY A 218 -16.68 -17.70 -12.21
CA GLY A 218 -17.49 -17.22 -11.10
C GLY A 218 -16.62 -16.66 -9.98
N ARG A 219 -17.11 -15.62 -9.30
CA ARG A 219 -16.49 -15.14 -8.06
C ARG A 219 -16.60 -16.26 -7.02
N THR A 220 -15.52 -17.01 -6.81
CA THR A 220 -15.35 -17.90 -5.66
C THR A 220 -14.66 -17.17 -4.53
#